data_b154a633b3b6b443e72f3321fd3dd761
#
_entry.id   b154a633b3b6b443e72f3321fd3dd761
#
_cell.length_a   1.000
_cell.length_b   1.000
_cell.length_c   1.000
_cell.angle_alpha   90.00
_cell.angle_beta   90.00
_cell.angle_gamma   90.00
#
_symmetry.space_group_name_H-M   'P 1'
#
loop_
_entity.id
_entity.type
_entity.pdbx_description
1 polymer ?
#
loop_
_entity_poly.entity_id
_entity_poly.type
_entity_poly.pdbx_seq_one_letter_code
_entity_poly.pdbx_strand_id
1 'polypeptide(L)' 'MEVISFVALAAGLIIGLGAVGACIGIG' A
#
# COMPACT_ATOMS: atom_id res chain seq x y z
N MET A 1 1.61 -18.41 8.72
CA MET A 1 0.40 -17.60 8.89
C MET A 1 0.74 -16.15 9.18
N GLU A 2 1.60 -15.90 10.13
CA GLU A 2 2.03 -14.54 10.44
C GLU A 2 2.77 -13.88 9.29
N VAL A 3 3.60 -14.64 8.60
CA VAL A 3 4.34 -14.13 7.45
C VAL A 3 3.41 -13.70 6.33
N ILE A 4 2.41 -14.53 6.04
CA ILE A 4 1.44 -14.22 4.99
C ILE A 4 0.60 -13.01 5.38
N SER A 5 0.23 -12.90 6.64
CA SER A 5 -0.51 -11.75 7.14
C SER A 5 0.31 -10.47 7.08
N PHE A 6 1.59 -10.58 7.36
CA PHE A 6 2.51 -9.45 7.28
C PHE A 6 2.69 -8.99 5.82
N VAL A 7 2.77 -9.94 4.91
CA VAL A 7 2.84 -9.65 3.47
C VAL A 7 1.57 -8.94 2.99
N ALA A 8 0.41 -9.37 3.47
CA ALA A 8 -0.85 -8.73 3.12
C ALA A 8 -0.89 -7.27 3.59
N LEU A 9 -0.39 -7.02 4.80
CA LEU A 9 -0.29 -5.66 5.33
C LEU A 9 0.66 -4.81 4.48
N ALA A 10 1.80 -5.36 4.12
CA ALA A 10 2.78 -4.67 3.27
C ALA A 10 2.17 -4.32 1.91
N ALA A 11 1.45 -5.25 1.30
CA ALA A 11 0.78 -5.03 0.02
C ALA A 11 -0.25 -3.89 0.12
N GLY A 12 -1.06 -3.91 1.18
CA GLY A 12 -2.04 -2.85 1.41
C GLY A 12 -1.40 -1.48 1.58
N LEU A 13 -0.28 -1.41 2.30
CA LEU A 13 0.46 -0.17 2.47
C LEU A 13 1.01 0.37 1.15
N ILE A 14 1.63 -0.50 0.37
CA ILE A 14 2.20 -0.11 -0.93
C ILE A 14 1.10 0.43 -1.86
N ILE A 15 0.00 -0.29 -1.98
CA ILE A 15 -1.11 0.09 -2.86
C ILE A 15 -1.75 1.38 -2.35
N GLY A 16 -2.02 1.47 -1.06
CA GLY A 16 -2.67 2.63 -0.47
C GLY A 16 -1.83 3.90 -0.55
N LEU A 17 -0.54 3.81 -0.23
CA LEU A 17 0.36 4.95 -0.32
C LEU A 17 0.63 5.34 -1.78
N GLY A 18 0.67 4.38 -2.68
CA GLY A 18 0.75 4.64 -4.11
C GLY A 18 -0.46 5.44 -4.61
N ALA A 19 -1.66 5.14 -4.10
CA ALA A 19 -2.87 5.87 -4.44
C ALA A 19 -2.80 7.32 -3.95
N VAL A 20 -2.32 7.54 -2.74
CA VAL A 20 -2.10 8.89 -2.19
C VAL A 20 -1.08 9.65 -3.03
N GLY A 21 0.01 8.98 -3.40
CA GLY A 21 1.04 9.57 -4.25
C GLY A 21 0.50 10.00 -5.62
N ALA A 22 -0.33 9.17 -6.22
CA ALA A 22 -0.97 9.49 -7.50
C ALA A 22 -1.90 10.69 -7.36
N CYS A 23 -2.64 10.77 -6.28
CA CYS A 23 -3.56 11.87 -6.00
C CYS A 23 -2.81 13.20 -5.91
N ILE A 24 -1.68 13.22 -5.22
CA ILE A 24 -0.84 14.42 -5.11
C ILE A 24 -0.15 14.72 -6.44
N GLY A 25 0.30 13.70 -7.17
CA GLY A 25 1.00 13.86 -8.44
C GLY A 25 0.15 14.44 -9.54
N ILE A 26 -1.14 14.14 -9.55
CA ILE A 26 -2.08 14.72 -10.51
C ILE A 26 -2.52 16.12 -10.03
N GLY A 27 -2.57 16.27 -8.73
CA GLY A 27 -3.04 17.54 -8.14
C GLY A 27 -4.55 17.61 -8.18
#